data_f2f9bc35acd1168d17e2e65e8a241b2b
#
_entry.id   f2f9bc35acd1168d17e2e65e8a241b2b
#
_cell.length_a   1.000
_cell.length_b   1.000
_cell.length_c   1.000
_cell.angle_alpha   90.00
_cell.angle_beta   90.00
_cell.angle_gamma   90.00
#
_symmetry.space_group_name_H-M   'P 1'
#
loop_
_entity.id
_entity.type
_entity.pdbx_description
1 polymer ?
#
loop_
_entity_poly.entity_id
_entity_poly.type
_entity_poly.pdbx_seq_one_letter_code
_entity_poly.pdbx_strand_id
1 'polypeptide(L)'
;MPRIKVFTRRQFAASAVSIAALAALPARSMANTSTQATGGNQMTTLTPYLLFDGNCHQAMEFYKSCFGGELTSMKVKDSPAKDHMPAVQQEKTINARLKSGSVEISASDWLRLDRPRIPGNTACLYLSGGTPQELKALFEKLSEEAEVHDPLKETFFGIYGALNDKFGVRWMFQAAKNS
;
A
#
# COMPACT_ATOMS: atom_id res chain seq x y z
N MET A 1 30.48 5.22 19.26
CA MET A 1 30.04 4.21 18.29
C MET A 1 29.55 2.98 19.04
N PRO A 2 28.26 2.67 19.06
CA PRO A 2 27.75 1.45 19.71
C PRO A 2 27.81 0.26 18.74
N ARG A 3 28.34 -0.85 19.22
CA ARG A 3 28.48 -2.11 18.49
C ARG A 3 27.11 -2.81 18.32
N ILE A 4 26.81 -3.19 17.11
CA ILE A 4 25.66 -4.04 16.76
C ILE A 4 25.95 -5.48 17.23
N LYS A 5 25.11 -6.02 18.09
CA LYS A 5 25.18 -7.45 18.50
C LYS A 5 24.43 -8.30 17.45
N VAL A 6 25.20 -9.19 16.81
CA VAL A 6 24.69 -10.21 15.89
C VAL A 6 24.20 -11.40 16.74
N PHE A 7 22.93 -11.80 16.56
CA PHE A 7 22.36 -12.98 17.20
C PHE A 7 22.64 -14.23 16.34
N THR A 8 23.38 -15.18 16.91
CA THR A 8 23.65 -16.50 16.33
C THR A 8 22.52 -17.50 16.64
N ARG A 9 22.11 -18.22 15.62
CA ARG A 9 21.16 -19.35 15.72
C ARG A 9 21.73 -20.47 16.60
N ARG A 10 20.97 -20.94 17.59
CA ARG A 10 21.23 -22.18 18.28
C ARG A 10 20.21 -23.24 17.84
N GLN A 11 20.78 -24.38 17.47
CA GLN A 11 20.16 -25.61 17.04
C GLN A 11 19.32 -26.25 18.15
N PHE A 12 18.15 -26.79 17.79
CA PHE A 12 17.45 -27.76 18.66
C PHE A 12 17.61 -29.15 18.07
N ALA A 13 18.16 -30.04 18.88
CA ALA A 13 18.36 -31.45 18.61
C ALA A 13 17.04 -32.23 18.79
N ALA A 14 16.82 -33.17 17.88
CA ALA A 14 15.73 -34.12 17.90
C ALA A 14 16.02 -35.26 18.91
N SER A 15 15.00 -35.66 19.66
CA SER A 15 15.01 -36.94 20.39
C SER A 15 13.88 -37.82 19.84
N ALA A 16 14.27 -38.94 19.25
CA ALA A 16 13.39 -40.00 18.81
C ALA A 16 13.10 -40.95 19.97
N VAL A 17 11.85 -41.31 20.18
CA VAL A 17 11.47 -42.51 20.98
C VAL A 17 10.52 -43.34 20.12
N SER A 18 10.99 -44.56 19.80
CA SER A 18 10.23 -45.61 19.14
C SER A 18 9.45 -46.42 20.14
N ILE A 19 8.16 -46.67 19.93
CA ILE A 19 7.43 -47.81 20.49
C ILE A 19 6.54 -48.38 19.38
N ALA A 20 6.81 -49.64 19.04
CA ALA A 20 5.97 -50.44 18.14
C ALA A 20 4.87 -51.16 18.94
N ALA A 21 3.65 -51.12 18.40
CA ALA A 21 2.61 -52.11 18.76
C ALA A 21 1.70 -52.31 17.54
N LEU A 22 1.66 -53.54 17.10
CA LEU A 22 0.92 -54.10 15.97
C LEU A 22 -0.52 -54.42 16.42
N ALA A 23 -1.54 -53.90 15.74
CA ALA A 23 -2.90 -54.42 15.77
C ALA A 23 -3.61 -54.16 14.46
N ALA A 24 -3.90 -55.20 13.71
CA ALA A 24 -4.65 -55.16 12.45
C ALA A 24 -6.17 -55.04 12.71
N LEU A 25 -6.87 -54.10 12.05
CA LEU A 25 -8.33 -54.09 11.85
C LEU A 25 -8.66 -53.45 10.49
N PRO A 26 -9.86 -53.74 9.90
CA PRO A 26 -10.05 -53.78 8.49
C PRO A 26 -10.27 -52.43 7.82
N ALA A 27 -9.93 -52.38 6.54
CA ALA A 27 -10.07 -51.26 5.64
C ALA A 27 -11.52 -50.73 5.55
N ARG A 28 -11.74 -49.53 6.08
CA ARG A 28 -12.83 -48.67 5.67
C ARG A 28 -12.25 -47.62 4.73
N SER A 29 -12.66 -47.72 3.46
CA SER A 29 -12.42 -46.68 2.46
C SER A 29 -13.02 -45.37 2.96
N MET A 30 -12.23 -44.52 3.53
CA MET A 30 -12.55 -43.12 3.76
C MET A 30 -12.03 -42.35 2.56
N ALA A 31 -12.98 -41.77 1.80
CA ALA A 31 -12.67 -40.82 0.76
C ALA A 31 -11.78 -39.73 1.37
N ASN A 32 -10.55 -39.68 0.93
CA ASN A 32 -9.57 -38.68 1.31
C ASN A 32 -9.99 -37.36 0.65
N THR A 33 -10.85 -36.57 1.33
CA THR A 33 -11.03 -35.18 1.00
C THR A 33 -9.75 -34.48 1.36
N SER A 34 -8.79 -34.52 0.45
CA SER A 34 -7.61 -33.67 0.52
C SER A 34 -8.09 -32.23 0.37
N THR A 35 -8.33 -31.57 1.50
CA THR A 35 -8.35 -30.11 1.55
C THR A 35 -6.95 -29.68 1.15
N GLN A 36 -6.75 -29.47 -0.15
CA GLN A 36 -5.59 -28.73 -0.63
C GLN A 36 -5.72 -27.34 -0.02
N ALA A 37 -4.97 -27.08 1.03
CA ALA A 37 -4.57 -25.74 1.38
C ALA A 37 -3.80 -25.22 0.15
N THR A 38 -4.50 -24.48 -0.70
CA THR A 38 -3.89 -23.65 -1.73
C THR A 38 -3.08 -22.58 -1.01
N GLY A 39 -1.89 -22.95 -0.58
CA GLY A 39 -0.80 -22.03 -0.27
C GLY A 39 -0.41 -21.37 -1.58
N GLY A 40 -1.23 -20.46 -2.08
CA GLY A 40 -0.85 -19.60 -3.19
C GLY A 40 0.44 -18.91 -2.77
N ASN A 41 1.46 -19.07 -3.57
CA ASN A 41 2.75 -18.41 -3.41
C ASN A 41 2.46 -16.90 -3.46
N GLN A 42 2.18 -16.27 -2.31
CA GLN A 42 1.92 -14.84 -2.23
C GLN A 42 3.24 -14.14 -2.53
N MET A 43 3.37 -13.70 -3.78
CA MET A 43 4.51 -12.90 -4.18
C MET A 43 4.49 -11.56 -3.44
N THR A 44 5.66 -11.15 -2.98
CA THR A 44 5.84 -9.80 -2.42
C THR A 44 5.47 -8.77 -3.49
N THR A 45 4.60 -7.84 -3.15
CA THR A 45 4.19 -6.72 -4.02
C THR A 45 4.74 -5.42 -3.47
N LEU A 46 5.08 -4.50 -4.37
CA LEU A 46 5.44 -3.13 -4.03
C LEU A 46 4.23 -2.23 -4.26
N THR A 47 3.75 -1.60 -3.20
CA THR A 47 2.65 -0.64 -3.26
C THR A 47 3.11 0.67 -2.61
N PRO A 48 2.87 1.84 -3.22
CA PRO A 48 3.19 3.11 -2.58
C PRO A 48 2.39 3.26 -1.28
N TYR A 49 3.07 3.71 -0.23
CA TYR A 49 2.46 4.00 1.05
C TYR A 49 2.68 5.48 1.39
N LEU A 50 1.59 6.24 1.45
CA LEU A 50 1.62 7.67 1.68
C LEU A 50 1.41 7.98 3.17
N LEU A 51 2.15 8.97 3.67
CA LEU A 51 2.04 9.43 5.06
C LEU A 51 1.58 10.87 5.08
N PHE A 52 0.47 11.14 5.77
CA PHE A 52 -0.15 12.46 5.88
C PHE A 52 -0.05 13.02 7.30
N ASP A 53 -0.33 14.29 7.48
CA ASP A 53 -0.31 14.95 8.79
C ASP A 53 -1.72 15.31 9.27
N GLY A 54 -2.54 14.29 9.49
CA GLY A 54 -3.91 14.42 9.98
C GLY A 54 -4.99 14.57 8.89
N ASN A 55 -4.62 14.58 7.62
CA ASN A 55 -5.52 14.72 6.47
C ASN A 55 -5.55 13.51 5.53
N CYS A 56 -5.12 12.35 6.00
CA CYS A 56 -5.09 11.11 5.22
C CYS A 56 -6.45 10.75 4.63
N HIS A 57 -7.51 10.79 5.43
CA HIS A 57 -8.86 10.44 4.97
C HIS A 57 -9.31 11.36 3.82
N GLN A 58 -9.10 12.65 3.94
CA GLN A 58 -9.45 13.65 2.90
C GLN A 58 -8.67 13.41 1.61
N ALA A 59 -7.36 13.14 1.71
CA ALA A 59 -6.52 12.84 0.56
C ALA A 59 -6.99 11.57 -0.16
N MET A 60 -7.30 10.51 0.58
CA MET A 60 -7.74 9.23 -0.01
C MET A 60 -9.15 9.31 -0.63
N GLU A 61 -10.07 10.10 -0.06
CA GLU A 61 -11.37 10.37 -0.70
C GLU A 61 -11.20 11.20 -2.00
N PHE A 62 -10.29 12.16 -2.00
CA PHE A 62 -9.94 12.89 -3.22
C PHE A 62 -9.37 11.95 -4.29
N TYR A 63 -8.43 11.07 -3.95
CA TYR A 63 -7.91 10.09 -4.91
C TYR A 63 -8.99 9.14 -5.41
N LYS A 64 -9.91 8.71 -4.55
CA LYS A 64 -11.08 7.93 -4.97
C LYS A 64 -11.94 8.70 -5.97
N SER A 65 -12.14 10.01 -5.79
CA SER A 65 -12.87 10.83 -6.76
C SER A 65 -12.15 10.95 -8.11
N CYS A 66 -10.81 10.94 -8.11
CA CYS A 66 -9.99 10.99 -9.32
C CYS A 66 -9.97 9.66 -10.08
N PHE A 67 -9.71 8.57 -9.38
CA PHE A 67 -9.46 7.25 -9.96
C PHE A 67 -10.67 6.32 -9.95
N GLY A 68 -11.71 6.61 -9.14
CA GLY A 68 -12.80 5.68 -8.86
C GLY A 68 -12.35 4.55 -7.94
N GLY A 69 -13.05 3.41 -8.03
CA GLY A 69 -12.70 2.20 -7.30
C GLY A 69 -13.19 2.16 -5.85
N GLU A 70 -12.58 1.29 -5.05
CA GLU A 70 -12.95 1.01 -3.67
C GLU A 70 -11.92 1.58 -2.70
N LEU A 71 -12.39 2.38 -1.74
CA LEU A 71 -11.60 2.90 -0.64
C LEU A 71 -12.03 2.24 0.67
N THR A 72 -11.08 1.66 1.37
CA THR A 72 -11.23 1.25 2.77
C THR A 72 -10.42 2.21 3.64
N SER A 73 -10.97 2.62 4.79
CA SER A 73 -10.30 3.51 5.72
C SER A 73 -10.69 3.17 7.16
N MET A 74 -9.72 3.23 8.07
CA MET A 74 -9.91 2.93 9.49
C MET A 74 -9.25 4.02 10.33
N LYS A 75 -9.98 4.56 11.30
CA LYS A 75 -9.42 5.47 12.31
C LYS A 75 -8.77 4.69 13.46
N VAL A 76 -7.90 5.35 14.21
CA VAL A 76 -7.27 4.77 15.41
C VAL A 76 -8.33 4.27 16.39
N LYS A 77 -9.36 5.09 16.71
CA LYS A 77 -10.45 4.74 17.64
C LYS A 77 -11.24 3.48 17.25
N ASP A 78 -11.29 3.16 15.96
CA ASP A 78 -12.03 2.02 15.41
C ASP A 78 -11.13 0.79 15.21
N SER A 79 -9.84 0.91 15.55
CA SER A 79 -8.83 -0.13 15.37
C SER A 79 -8.52 -0.88 16.67
N PRO A 80 -7.91 -2.08 16.60
CA PRO A 80 -7.39 -2.77 17.78
C PRO A 80 -6.32 -1.98 18.53
N ALA A 81 -5.72 -0.96 17.94
CA ALA A 81 -4.69 -0.13 18.56
C ALA A 81 -5.26 0.99 19.46
N LYS A 82 -6.58 1.19 19.51
CA LYS A 82 -7.22 2.32 20.20
C LYS A 82 -6.78 2.50 21.66
N ASP A 83 -6.64 1.40 22.39
CA ASP A 83 -6.30 1.43 23.81
C ASP A 83 -4.80 1.69 24.08
N HIS A 84 -3.98 1.65 23.03
CA HIS A 84 -2.54 1.88 23.07
C HIS A 84 -2.12 3.23 22.47
N MET A 85 -3.09 4.01 21.97
CA MET A 85 -2.83 5.28 21.30
C MET A 85 -3.43 6.44 22.11
N PRO A 86 -2.71 7.56 22.24
CA PRO A 86 -3.20 8.72 23.01
C PRO A 86 -4.44 9.35 22.38
N ALA A 87 -5.22 10.06 23.20
CA ALA A 87 -6.48 10.68 22.80
C ALA A 87 -6.36 11.60 21.56
N VAL A 88 -5.26 12.33 21.43
CA VAL A 88 -4.98 13.24 20.31
C VAL A 88 -4.87 12.51 18.95
N GLN A 89 -4.67 11.21 18.95
CA GLN A 89 -4.54 10.40 17.73
C GLN A 89 -5.81 9.61 17.37
N GLN A 90 -6.80 9.56 18.24
CA GLN A 90 -7.98 8.70 18.06
C GLN A 90 -8.77 8.99 16.77
N GLU A 91 -8.80 10.24 16.30
CA GLU A 91 -9.48 10.64 15.06
C GLU A 91 -8.60 10.51 13.81
N LYS A 92 -7.30 10.24 13.96
CA LYS A 92 -6.38 10.04 12.84
C LYS A 92 -6.64 8.70 12.12
N THR A 93 -6.35 8.68 10.83
CA THR A 93 -6.42 7.46 10.00
C THR A 93 -5.20 6.59 10.27
N ILE A 94 -5.41 5.38 10.77
CA ILE A 94 -4.34 4.40 11.00
C ILE A 94 -4.03 3.59 9.74
N ASN A 95 -5.04 3.38 8.89
CA ASN A 95 -4.88 2.67 7.62
C ASN A 95 -5.95 3.12 6.62
N ALA A 96 -5.53 3.33 5.38
CA ALA A 96 -6.42 3.51 4.25
C ALA A 96 -5.85 2.82 3.02
N ARG A 97 -6.72 2.27 2.16
CA ARG A 97 -6.32 1.60 0.92
C ARG A 97 -7.34 1.88 -0.17
N LEU A 98 -6.85 2.42 -1.28
CA LEU A 98 -7.61 2.61 -2.51
C LEU A 98 -7.19 1.57 -3.54
N LYS A 99 -8.17 0.91 -4.16
CA LYS A 99 -7.97 0.02 -5.30
C LYS A 99 -8.88 0.44 -6.44
N SER A 100 -8.30 0.70 -7.61
CA SER A 100 -9.02 1.04 -8.83
C SER A 100 -8.29 0.50 -10.05
N GLY A 101 -8.71 -0.64 -10.56
CA GLY A 101 -8.03 -1.31 -11.67
C GLY A 101 -6.56 -1.63 -11.32
N SER A 102 -5.63 -1.03 -12.06
CA SER A 102 -4.19 -1.16 -11.84
C SER A 102 -3.63 -0.17 -10.80
N VAL A 103 -4.45 0.78 -10.32
CA VAL A 103 -4.03 1.73 -9.30
C VAL A 103 -4.28 1.15 -7.92
N GLU A 104 -3.23 1.08 -7.12
CA GLU A 104 -3.32 0.73 -5.71
C GLU A 104 -2.48 1.70 -4.89
N ILE A 105 -3.09 2.34 -3.89
CA ILE A 105 -2.44 3.30 -3.00
C ILE A 105 -2.81 2.93 -1.57
N SER A 106 -1.84 2.81 -0.69
CA SER A 106 -2.04 2.68 0.75
C SER A 106 -1.59 3.95 1.46
N ALA A 107 -2.21 4.26 2.59
CA ALA A 107 -1.91 5.48 3.32
C ALA A 107 -2.24 5.39 4.81
N SER A 108 -1.67 6.28 5.60
CA SER A 108 -2.09 6.58 6.96
C SER A 108 -1.72 8.03 7.31
N ASP A 109 -2.24 8.50 8.43
CA ASP A 109 -1.66 9.67 9.08
C ASP A 109 -0.35 9.30 9.76
N TRP A 110 0.53 10.31 9.96
CA TRP A 110 1.74 10.18 10.76
C TRP A 110 1.37 10.06 12.23
N LEU A 111 1.61 8.89 12.81
CA LEU A 111 1.21 8.56 14.20
C LEU A 111 2.37 8.63 15.20
N ARG A 112 3.55 9.11 14.78
CA ARG A 112 4.70 9.27 15.67
C ARG A 112 4.63 10.63 16.36
N LEU A 113 4.63 10.64 17.70
CA LEU A 113 4.68 11.86 18.53
C LEU A 113 6.10 12.28 18.87
N ASP A 114 7.05 11.35 18.80
CA ASP A 114 8.46 11.54 19.14
C ASP A 114 9.26 12.29 18.05
N ARG A 115 8.70 12.42 16.84
CA ARG A 115 9.33 13.10 15.72
C ARG A 115 8.31 13.61 14.71
N PRO A 116 8.57 14.75 14.04
CA PRO A 116 7.70 15.24 12.97
C PRO A 116 7.83 14.37 11.71
N ARG A 117 6.80 14.43 10.85
CA ARG A 117 6.89 13.96 9.48
C ARG A 117 7.82 14.89 8.68
N ILE A 118 8.72 14.31 7.92
CA ILE A 118 9.62 15.06 7.02
C ILE A 118 9.17 14.77 5.59
N PRO A 119 8.57 15.74 4.88
CA PRO A 119 8.27 15.61 3.46
C PRO A 119 9.56 15.51 2.65
N GLY A 120 9.54 14.73 1.57
CA GLY A 120 10.65 14.60 0.64
C GLY A 120 10.20 14.79 -0.80
N ASN A 121 11.14 14.98 -1.70
CA ASN A 121 10.89 15.16 -3.14
C ASN A 121 11.62 14.13 -4.03
N THR A 122 12.17 13.08 -3.42
CA THR A 122 12.94 12.03 -4.14
C THR A 122 12.06 10.93 -4.72
N ALA A 123 10.77 10.89 -4.37
CA ALA A 123 9.81 9.92 -4.88
C ALA A 123 8.62 10.65 -5.49
N CYS A 124 8.03 10.05 -6.52
CA CYS A 124 6.77 10.49 -7.12
C CYS A 124 5.90 9.30 -7.47
N LEU A 125 4.60 9.51 -7.56
CA LEU A 125 3.67 8.55 -8.13
C LEU A 125 3.63 8.76 -9.64
N TYR A 126 3.91 7.69 -10.38
CA TYR A 126 4.05 7.76 -11.83
C TYR A 126 2.86 7.07 -12.51
N LEU A 127 2.07 7.87 -13.21
CA LEU A 127 0.95 7.41 -14.03
C LEU A 127 1.42 7.28 -15.48
N SER A 128 1.49 6.06 -15.97
CA SER A 128 1.96 5.77 -17.33
C SER A 128 0.99 4.87 -18.09
N GLY A 129 0.98 5.02 -19.40
CA GLY A 129 0.09 4.25 -20.27
C GLY A 129 -1.31 4.89 -20.39
N GLY A 130 -2.29 4.08 -20.81
CA GLY A 130 -3.62 4.59 -21.14
C GLY A 130 -3.63 5.46 -22.40
N THR A 131 -4.78 6.07 -22.68
CA THR A 131 -4.91 7.02 -23.77
C THR A 131 -4.50 8.43 -23.34
N PRO A 132 -4.07 9.30 -24.27
CA PRO A 132 -3.83 10.71 -23.97
C PRO A 132 -5.02 11.42 -23.33
N GLN A 133 -6.23 11.05 -23.71
CA GLN A 133 -7.49 11.63 -23.18
C GLN A 133 -7.71 11.23 -21.73
N GLU A 134 -7.49 9.96 -21.36
CA GLU A 134 -7.56 9.48 -19.98
C GLU A 134 -6.52 10.16 -19.11
N LEU A 135 -5.28 10.26 -19.62
CA LEU A 135 -4.19 10.91 -18.88
C LEU A 135 -4.49 12.40 -18.64
N LYS A 136 -5.03 13.09 -19.65
CA LYS A 136 -5.45 14.48 -19.53
C LYS A 136 -6.54 14.66 -18.49
N ALA A 137 -7.56 13.81 -18.50
CA ALA A 137 -8.65 13.87 -17.54
C ALA A 137 -8.16 13.62 -16.09
N LEU A 138 -7.21 12.70 -15.89
CA LEU A 138 -6.57 12.47 -14.58
C LEU A 138 -5.72 13.66 -14.16
N PHE A 139 -4.95 14.24 -15.09
CA PHE A 139 -4.14 15.43 -14.81
C PHE A 139 -5.03 16.59 -14.38
N GLU A 140 -6.13 16.86 -15.09
CA GLU A 140 -7.07 17.92 -14.76
C GLU A 140 -7.68 17.75 -13.37
N LYS A 141 -8.12 16.53 -13.02
CA LYS A 141 -8.66 16.23 -11.67
C LYS A 141 -7.61 16.42 -10.58
N LEU A 142 -6.40 15.88 -10.76
CA LEU A 142 -5.34 15.98 -9.77
C LEU A 142 -4.73 17.38 -9.68
N SER A 143 -4.99 18.26 -10.69
CA SER A 143 -4.57 19.65 -10.69
C SER A 143 -5.45 20.57 -9.83
N GLU A 144 -6.54 20.06 -9.25
CA GLU A 144 -7.39 20.86 -8.35
C GLU A 144 -6.57 21.33 -7.14
N GLU A 145 -6.40 22.64 -7.02
CA GLU A 145 -5.58 23.29 -5.98
C GLU A 145 -4.11 22.79 -5.92
N ALA A 146 -3.58 22.27 -7.04
CA ALA A 146 -2.24 21.71 -7.12
C ALA A 146 -1.20 22.77 -7.49
N GLU A 147 0.06 22.49 -7.16
CA GLU A 147 1.22 23.18 -7.70
C GLU A 147 1.68 22.46 -8.97
N VAL A 148 1.35 23.02 -10.15
CA VAL A 148 1.74 22.44 -11.43
C VAL A 148 3.16 22.86 -11.77
N HIS A 149 4.09 21.89 -11.75
CA HIS A 149 5.50 22.14 -12.12
C HIS A 149 5.72 22.09 -13.63
N ASP A 150 5.17 21.06 -14.28
CA ASP A 150 5.19 20.88 -15.72
C ASP A 150 3.75 20.71 -16.23
N PRO A 151 3.18 21.69 -16.91
CA PRO A 151 1.89 21.54 -17.57
C PRO A 151 1.93 20.39 -18.58
N LEU A 152 0.79 19.65 -18.68
CA LEU A 152 0.68 18.54 -19.61
C LEU A 152 0.91 18.99 -21.04
N LYS A 153 1.93 18.47 -21.71
CA LYS A 153 2.33 18.86 -23.08
C LYS A 153 2.96 17.71 -23.84
N GLU A 154 2.95 17.82 -25.16
CA GLU A 154 3.72 16.93 -26.02
C GLU A 154 5.21 17.20 -25.90
N THR A 155 5.99 16.12 -25.85
CA THR A 155 7.45 16.11 -25.85
C THR A 155 7.97 15.17 -26.94
N PHE A 156 9.29 15.03 -27.09
CA PHE A 156 9.88 14.09 -28.04
C PHE A 156 9.61 12.61 -27.67
N PHE A 157 9.38 12.32 -26.37
CA PHE A 157 9.13 10.96 -25.84
C PHE A 157 7.65 10.67 -25.56
N GLY A 158 6.75 11.59 -25.87
CA GLY A 158 5.31 11.42 -25.61
C GLY A 158 4.69 12.63 -24.92
N ILE A 159 3.52 12.45 -24.35
CA ILE A 159 2.84 13.44 -23.52
C ILE A 159 3.41 13.33 -22.12
N TYR A 160 3.74 14.46 -21.51
CA TYR A 160 4.33 14.53 -20.17
C TYR A 160 3.76 15.69 -19.38
N GLY A 161 3.63 15.50 -18.07
CA GLY A 161 3.31 16.55 -17.09
C GLY A 161 3.72 16.13 -15.68
N ALA A 162 3.84 17.12 -14.78
CA ALA A 162 4.14 16.87 -13.36
C ALA A 162 3.53 17.95 -12.47
N LEU A 163 3.06 17.52 -11.31
CA LEU A 163 2.47 18.41 -10.30
C LEU A 163 2.70 17.87 -8.88
N ASN A 164 2.58 18.75 -7.89
CA ASN A 164 2.27 18.36 -6.52
C ASN A 164 0.80 18.66 -6.28
N ASP A 165 0.03 17.65 -5.86
CA ASP A 165 -1.39 17.86 -5.55
C ASP A 165 -1.58 18.70 -4.27
N LYS A 166 -2.83 19.07 -3.96
CA LYS A 166 -3.18 19.87 -2.79
C LYS A 166 -2.82 19.24 -1.43
N PHE A 167 -2.43 17.97 -1.41
CA PHE A 167 -1.92 17.27 -0.24
C PHE A 167 -0.39 17.15 -0.22
N GLY A 168 0.29 17.72 -1.22
CA GLY A 168 1.74 17.73 -1.38
C GLY A 168 2.32 16.43 -1.92
N VAL A 169 1.51 15.54 -2.49
CA VAL A 169 1.99 14.34 -3.16
C VAL A 169 2.41 14.66 -4.59
N ARG A 170 3.61 14.23 -4.95
CA ARG A 170 4.16 14.45 -6.28
C ARG A 170 3.68 13.40 -7.27
N TRP A 171 3.17 13.85 -8.40
CA TRP A 171 2.68 13.05 -9.51
C TRP A 171 3.45 13.37 -10.78
N MET A 172 3.75 12.34 -11.56
CA MET A 172 4.25 12.43 -12.93
C MET A 172 3.31 11.68 -13.86
N PHE A 173 3.13 12.21 -15.05
CA PHE A 173 2.20 11.69 -16.06
C PHE A 173 2.95 11.47 -17.36
N GLN A 174 2.75 10.30 -17.98
CA GLN A 174 3.30 10.00 -19.28
C GLN A 174 2.39 9.08 -20.09
N ALA A 175 2.13 9.45 -21.34
CA ALA A 175 1.51 8.58 -22.35
C ALA A 175 2.29 8.63 -23.64
N ALA A 176 2.14 7.58 -24.47
CA ALA A 176 2.66 7.62 -25.84
C ALA A 176 1.94 8.70 -26.65
N LYS A 177 2.59 9.19 -27.71
CA LYS A 177 1.89 10.01 -28.71
C LYS A 177 0.85 9.16 -29.42
N ASN A 178 -0.26 9.77 -29.80
CA ASN A 178 -1.15 9.15 -30.78
C ASN A 178 -0.38 8.99 -32.09
N SER A 179 -0.30 7.77 -32.58
CA SER A 179 0.27 7.43 -33.90
C SER A 179 -0.65 7.91 -35.01
#